data_43285d6b10b66c1054fcf10ed18b8207
#
_entry.id   43285d6b10b66c1054fcf10ed18b8207
#
_cell.length_a   1.000
_cell.length_b   1.000
_cell.length_c   1.000
_cell.angle_alpha   90.00
_cell.angle_beta   90.00
_cell.angle_gamma   90.00
#
_symmetry.space_group_name_H-M   'P 1'
#
loop_
_entity.id
_entity.type
_entity.pdbx_description
1 polymer ?
#
loop_
_entity_poly.entity_id
_entity_poly.type
_entity_poly.pdbx_seq_one_letter_code
_entity_poly.pdbx_strand_id
1 'polypeptide(L)'
;MNNLFSSSWKRAGDGDLESGGVEMSAPPGAAAGASLDKFFEDVESIKDDLRDLDRIQRSLHDGNESGKSLHDASAVRALRARMDADAAAAIKKAKVVKLRLESLDRANAANRSVPGCGPGTSTDRTRTSVVAGLRKKLRDSMESFSALRARVSSEYRDTVARRYFTVTGAQPDEATLDTLAETGEGERFLQRAIAEQGQGRGEVMGVVAEIQERHGAVADLERSLLELHQVFNDMAVLVAAQGEQLDDIEGHVGRARSFVDRGREQLQVARKHQKSSRKWKFIAIGILLVIILVIVIPIVLKNTKNSSSSNNSNQPQQ
;
A
#
# COMPACT_ATOMS: atom_id res chain seq x y z
N MET A 1 10.09 -48.41 16.43
CA MET A 1 11.05 -48.38 17.54
C MET A 1 11.63 -47.00 17.66
N ASN A 2 11.03 -46.08 18.34
CA ASN A 2 11.72 -44.87 18.81
C ASN A 2 10.87 -44.23 19.88
N ASN A 3 11.27 -44.43 21.12
CA ASN A 3 10.71 -43.81 22.30
C ASN A 3 11.24 -42.36 22.42
N LEU A 4 10.47 -41.38 21.99
CA LEU A 4 10.76 -39.95 22.18
C LEU A 4 9.76 -39.20 23.07
N PHE A 5 8.99 -39.95 23.89
CA PHE A 5 7.98 -39.32 24.76
C PHE A 5 8.12 -39.69 26.26
N SER A 6 9.32 -39.98 26.72
CA SER A 6 9.48 -40.50 28.09
C SER A 6 10.54 -39.81 28.94
N SER A 7 10.66 -38.48 28.92
CA SER A 7 11.58 -37.86 29.87
C SER A 7 11.30 -36.40 30.26
N SER A 8 10.05 -36.04 30.52
CA SER A 8 9.78 -34.67 31.04
C SER A 8 8.73 -34.60 32.15
N TRP A 9 8.55 -35.65 32.94
CA TRP A 9 7.62 -35.64 34.07
C TRP A 9 8.23 -36.13 35.34
N LYS A 10 9.36 -35.54 35.78
CA LYS A 10 9.81 -35.70 37.18
C LYS A 10 10.50 -34.44 37.66
N ARG A 11 9.90 -33.87 38.67
CA ARG A 11 10.42 -33.00 39.72
C ARG A 11 10.09 -31.50 39.57
N ALA A 12 8.99 -31.11 40.18
CA ALA A 12 8.92 -29.84 40.91
C ALA A 12 8.18 -30.14 42.21
N GLY A 13 8.93 -30.26 43.29
CA GLY A 13 8.42 -30.10 44.62
C GLY A 13 8.46 -28.62 44.98
N ASP A 14 7.42 -28.21 45.65
CA ASP A 14 7.31 -27.21 46.71
C ASP A 14 8.21 -25.96 46.63
N GLY A 15 7.58 -24.76 46.51
CA GLY A 15 8.26 -23.48 46.66
C GLY A 15 7.54 -22.34 45.92
N ASP A 16 6.80 -21.52 46.67
CA ASP A 16 6.41 -20.15 46.44
C ASP A 16 5.45 -19.79 45.27
N LEU A 17 4.24 -19.46 45.67
CA LEU A 17 3.23 -18.71 44.93
C LEU A 17 3.69 -17.26 44.73
N GLU A 18 4.41 -16.99 43.64
CA GLU A 18 4.56 -15.66 43.13
C GLU A 18 3.75 -15.54 41.84
N SER A 19 2.85 -14.56 41.85
CA SER A 19 1.91 -14.20 40.78
C SER A 19 2.68 -13.79 39.52
N GLY A 20 3.15 -14.76 38.73
CA GLY A 20 3.67 -14.57 37.39
C GLY A 20 2.52 -14.68 36.41
N GLY A 21 2.02 -13.56 35.89
CA GLY A 21 1.12 -13.56 34.75
C GLY A 21 1.73 -14.35 33.59
N VAL A 22 1.14 -15.50 33.29
CA VAL A 22 1.46 -16.23 32.05
C VAL A 22 1.00 -15.39 30.89
N GLU A 23 1.91 -14.61 30.29
CA GLU A 23 1.72 -14.07 28.95
C GLU A 23 1.46 -15.26 28.04
N MET A 24 0.19 -15.48 27.71
CA MET A 24 -0.20 -16.45 26.70
C MET A 24 0.34 -15.95 25.36
N SER A 25 1.55 -16.39 24.99
CA SER A 25 2.10 -16.25 23.65
C SER A 25 1.01 -16.66 22.67
N ALA A 26 0.54 -15.73 21.84
CA ALA A 26 -0.43 -15.99 20.79
C ALA A 26 0.10 -17.13 19.90
N PRO A 27 -0.73 -18.06 19.46
CA PRO A 27 -0.29 -19.15 18.59
C PRO A 27 0.36 -18.55 17.32
N PRO A 28 1.46 -19.13 16.80
CA PRO A 28 2.26 -18.56 15.70
C PRO A 28 1.45 -18.19 14.46
N GLY A 29 0.31 -18.84 14.22
CA GLY A 29 -0.60 -18.48 13.14
C GLY A 29 -1.39 -17.17 13.32
N ALA A 30 -1.64 -16.73 14.56
CA ALA A 30 -2.34 -15.49 14.84
C ALA A 30 -1.44 -14.26 14.63
N ALA A 31 -0.16 -14.37 14.96
CA ALA A 31 0.84 -13.32 14.74
C ALA A 31 1.12 -13.12 13.22
N ALA A 32 1.19 -14.21 12.45
CA ALA A 32 1.36 -14.17 11.01
C ALA A 32 0.14 -13.53 10.31
N GLY A 33 -1.09 -13.79 10.77
CA GLY A 33 -2.30 -13.19 10.24
C GLY A 33 -2.38 -11.69 10.48
N ALA A 34 -2.13 -11.24 11.71
CA ALA A 34 -2.11 -9.81 12.04
C ALA A 34 -1.02 -9.04 11.28
N SER A 35 0.13 -9.67 11.02
CA SER A 35 1.21 -9.10 10.21
C SER A 35 0.82 -8.95 8.74
N LEU A 36 -0.02 -9.84 8.18
CA LEU A 36 -0.54 -9.74 6.82
C LEU A 36 -1.64 -8.69 6.70
N ASP A 37 -2.53 -8.57 7.67
CA ASP A 37 -3.58 -7.54 7.68
C ASP A 37 -2.96 -6.13 7.59
N LYS A 38 -1.96 -5.84 8.44
CA LYS A 38 -1.22 -4.57 8.39
C LYS A 38 -0.48 -4.37 7.06
N PHE A 39 0.13 -5.43 6.52
CA PHE A 39 0.78 -5.37 5.22
C PHE A 39 -0.19 -4.95 4.11
N PHE A 40 -1.41 -5.51 4.08
CA PHE A 40 -2.40 -5.14 3.07
C PHE A 40 -2.95 -3.73 3.27
N GLU A 41 -3.06 -3.24 4.51
CA GLU A 41 -3.41 -1.84 4.79
C GLU A 41 -2.35 -0.88 4.22
N ASP A 42 -1.07 -1.16 4.47
CA ASP A 42 0.05 -0.39 3.91
C ASP A 42 0.05 -0.43 2.36
N VAL A 43 -0.21 -1.58 1.76
CA VAL A 43 -0.34 -1.77 0.31
C VAL A 43 -1.49 -0.95 -0.28
N GLU A 44 -2.69 -1.01 0.31
CA GLU A 44 -3.83 -0.20 -0.17
C GLU A 44 -3.53 1.29 -0.09
N SER A 45 -2.88 1.73 0.97
CA SER A 45 -2.44 3.13 1.10
C SER A 45 -1.48 3.57 -0.01
N ILE A 46 -0.53 2.71 -0.41
CA ILE A 46 0.37 2.99 -1.54
C ILE A 46 -0.40 2.97 -2.88
N LYS A 47 -1.33 2.04 -3.07
CA LYS A 47 -2.18 1.98 -4.27
C LYS A 47 -3.02 3.25 -4.43
N ASP A 48 -3.56 3.79 -3.34
CA ASP A 48 -4.33 5.04 -3.38
C ASP A 48 -3.43 6.22 -3.77
N ASP A 49 -2.21 6.31 -3.24
CA ASP A 49 -1.26 7.34 -3.66
C ASP A 49 -0.86 7.21 -5.14
N LEU A 50 -0.69 5.98 -5.65
CA LEU A 50 -0.41 5.75 -7.08
C LEU A 50 -1.61 6.11 -7.96
N ARG A 51 -2.85 5.84 -7.53
CA ARG A 51 -4.08 6.30 -8.24
C ARG A 51 -4.18 7.82 -8.26
N ASP A 52 -3.77 8.48 -7.17
CA ASP A 52 -3.72 9.95 -7.14
C ASP A 52 -2.67 10.49 -8.11
N LEU A 53 -1.48 9.88 -8.21
CA LEU A 53 -0.47 10.23 -9.21
C LEU A 53 -1.00 10.07 -10.64
N ASP A 54 -1.70 8.98 -10.95
CA ASP A 54 -2.32 8.77 -12.26
C ASP A 54 -3.42 9.82 -12.56
N ARG A 55 -4.15 10.27 -11.53
CA ARG A 55 -5.17 11.33 -11.67
C ARG A 55 -4.51 12.69 -11.95
N ILE A 56 -3.45 13.00 -11.22
CA ILE A 56 -2.69 14.25 -11.43
C ILE A 56 -2.05 14.26 -12.81
N GLN A 57 -1.46 13.16 -13.24
CA GLN A 57 -0.87 13.02 -14.57
C GLN A 57 -1.91 13.30 -15.68
N ARG A 58 -3.12 12.76 -15.54
CA ARG A 58 -4.23 13.05 -16.48
C ARG A 58 -4.65 14.51 -16.40
N SER A 59 -4.75 15.12 -15.22
CA SER A 59 -5.07 16.54 -15.06
C SER A 59 -4.04 17.45 -15.75
N LEU A 60 -2.76 17.14 -15.63
CA LEU A 60 -1.68 17.85 -16.34
C LEU A 60 -1.75 17.65 -17.85
N HIS A 61 -2.05 16.44 -18.32
CA HIS A 61 -2.25 16.16 -19.74
C HIS A 61 -3.43 16.95 -20.29
N ASP A 62 -4.59 16.93 -19.62
CA ASP A 62 -5.79 17.66 -20.04
C ASP A 62 -5.58 19.17 -19.97
N GLY A 63 -4.81 19.65 -18.98
CA GLY A 63 -4.37 21.02 -18.89
C GLY A 63 -3.53 21.44 -20.09
N ASN A 64 -2.55 20.62 -20.48
CA ASN A 64 -1.73 20.87 -21.65
C ASN A 64 -2.56 20.89 -22.95
N GLU A 65 -3.48 19.93 -23.14
CA GLU A 65 -4.39 19.92 -24.30
C GLU A 65 -5.30 21.18 -24.33
N SER A 66 -5.88 21.54 -23.19
CA SER A 66 -6.73 22.74 -23.07
C SER A 66 -5.94 24.00 -23.38
N GLY A 67 -4.67 24.03 -22.98
CA GLY A 67 -3.77 25.14 -23.25
C GLY A 67 -3.59 25.49 -24.72
N LYS A 68 -3.70 24.52 -25.63
CA LYS A 68 -3.52 24.72 -27.08
C LYS A 68 -4.55 25.68 -27.69
N SER A 69 -5.74 25.72 -27.14
CA SER A 69 -6.85 26.55 -27.63
C SER A 69 -6.91 27.95 -26.99
N LEU A 70 -6.13 28.21 -25.97
CA LEU A 70 -6.09 29.49 -25.30
C LEU A 70 -5.31 30.53 -26.16
N HIS A 71 -5.84 31.74 -26.23
CA HIS A 71 -5.24 32.88 -26.98
C HIS A 71 -5.09 34.13 -26.10
N ASP A 72 -5.54 34.07 -24.86
CA ASP A 72 -5.48 35.17 -23.91
C ASP A 72 -4.43 34.87 -22.82
N ALA A 73 -3.54 35.83 -22.55
CA ALA A 73 -2.47 35.71 -21.58
C ALA A 73 -3.00 35.46 -20.16
N SER A 74 -4.15 36.03 -19.79
CA SER A 74 -4.73 35.84 -18.47
C SER A 74 -5.26 34.41 -18.28
N ALA A 75 -5.87 33.83 -19.31
CA ALA A 75 -6.32 32.46 -19.32
C ALA A 75 -5.14 31.47 -19.26
N VAL A 76 -4.06 31.76 -19.99
CA VAL A 76 -2.81 30.97 -19.92
C VAL A 76 -2.21 31.02 -18.52
N ARG A 77 -2.18 32.19 -17.88
CA ARG A 77 -1.68 32.37 -16.50
C ARG A 77 -2.51 31.58 -15.49
N ALA A 78 -3.85 31.59 -15.62
CA ALA A 78 -4.73 30.81 -14.76
C ALA A 78 -4.51 29.29 -14.91
N LEU A 79 -4.32 28.83 -16.15
CA LEU A 79 -4.00 27.44 -16.45
C LEU A 79 -2.64 27.05 -15.86
N ARG A 80 -1.60 27.91 -16.02
CA ARG A 80 -0.27 27.71 -15.43
C ARG A 80 -0.35 27.50 -13.93
N ALA A 81 -1.02 28.38 -13.19
CA ALA A 81 -1.14 28.26 -11.74
C ALA A 81 -1.79 26.93 -11.31
N ARG A 82 -2.76 26.41 -12.09
CA ARG A 82 -3.37 25.10 -11.83
C ARG A 82 -2.40 23.96 -12.11
N MET A 83 -1.69 24.00 -13.25
CA MET A 83 -0.73 22.96 -13.61
C MET A 83 0.48 22.93 -12.64
N ASP A 84 0.95 24.08 -12.15
CA ASP A 84 1.98 24.16 -11.13
C ASP A 84 1.54 23.53 -9.80
N ALA A 85 0.29 23.78 -9.40
CA ALA A 85 -0.28 23.15 -8.20
C ALA A 85 -0.38 21.61 -8.35
N ASP A 86 -0.81 21.13 -9.51
CA ASP A 86 -0.88 19.70 -9.83
C ASP A 86 0.53 19.07 -9.83
N ALA A 87 1.52 19.73 -10.44
CA ALA A 87 2.90 19.24 -10.46
C ALA A 87 3.52 19.18 -9.06
N ALA A 88 3.29 20.21 -8.23
CA ALA A 88 3.73 20.20 -6.83
C ALA A 88 3.05 19.09 -6.02
N ALA A 89 1.76 18.83 -6.27
CA ALA A 89 1.04 17.73 -5.65
C ALA A 89 1.61 16.37 -6.08
N ALA A 90 1.99 16.19 -7.36
CA ALA A 90 2.64 14.99 -7.85
C ALA A 90 3.98 14.72 -7.16
N ILE A 91 4.83 15.74 -7.03
CA ILE A 91 6.13 15.65 -6.33
C ILE A 91 5.92 15.22 -4.87
N LYS A 92 4.97 15.85 -4.18
CA LYS A 92 4.65 15.51 -2.79
C LYS A 92 4.18 14.05 -2.67
N LYS A 93 3.28 13.60 -3.55
CA LYS A 93 2.77 12.23 -3.57
C LYS A 93 3.87 11.22 -3.88
N ALA A 94 4.74 11.49 -4.85
CA ALA A 94 5.88 10.63 -5.17
C ALA A 94 6.84 10.46 -3.98
N LYS A 95 7.14 11.55 -3.24
CA LYS A 95 7.94 11.49 -2.01
C LYS A 95 7.26 10.61 -0.93
N VAL A 96 5.95 10.69 -0.79
CA VAL A 96 5.19 9.83 0.14
C VAL A 96 5.25 8.36 -0.29
N VAL A 97 5.04 8.06 -1.57
CA VAL A 97 5.15 6.70 -2.11
C VAL A 97 6.53 6.10 -1.87
N LYS A 98 7.60 6.90 -2.08
CA LYS A 98 8.99 6.50 -1.77
C LYS A 98 9.12 6.02 -0.32
N LEU A 99 8.74 6.87 0.63
CA LEU A 99 8.86 6.57 2.06
C LEU A 99 8.04 5.34 2.47
N ARG A 100 6.84 5.17 1.91
CA ARG A 100 5.97 4.03 2.19
C ARG A 100 6.54 2.73 1.62
N LEU A 101 7.07 2.75 0.39
CA LEU A 101 7.73 1.58 -0.21
C LEU A 101 8.97 1.17 0.59
N GLU A 102 9.82 2.12 1.00
CA GLU A 102 10.96 1.84 1.86
C GLU A 102 10.55 1.25 3.21
N SER A 103 9.46 1.76 3.81
CA SER A 103 8.90 1.22 5.04
C SER A 103 8.39 -0.21 4.85
N LEU A 104 7.70 -0.46 3.73
CA LEU A 104 7.17 -1.77 3.37
C LEU A 104 8.29 -2.80 3.16
N ASP A 105 9.39 -2.40 2.50
CA ASP A 105 10.57 -3.25 2.31
C ASP A 105 11.24 -3.61 3.64
N ARG A 106 11.39 -2.64 4.56
CA ARG A 106 11.89 -2.89 5.92
C ARG A 106 10.98 -3.84 6.69
N ALA A 107 9.67 -3.64 6.60
CA ALA A 107 8.68 -4.52 7.24
C ALA A 107 8.73 -5.95 6.67
N ASN A 108 8.95 -6.09 5.35
CA ASN A 108 9.12 -7.40 4.71
C ASN A 108 10.42 -8.09 5.15
N ALA A 109 11.52 -7.36 5.25
CA ALA A 109 12.78 -7.90 5.75
C ALA A 109 12.64 -8.36 7.21
N ALA A 110 12.02 -7.56 8.06
CA ALA A 110 11.74 -7.94 9.46
C ALA A 110 10.82 -9.16 9.57
N ASN A 111 9.79 -9.25 8.71
CA ASN A 111 8.87 -10.39 8.70
C ASN A 111 9.55 -11.71 8.34
N ARG A 112 10.58 -11.69 7.48
CA ARG A 112 11.37 -12.89 7.14
C ARG A 112 12.13 -13.50 8.32
N SER A 113 12.40 -12.71 9.37
CA SER A 113 13.05 -13.17 10.60
C SER A 113 12.06 -13.84 11.56
N VAL A 114 10.75 -13.75 11.32
CA VAL A 114 9.71 -14.37 12.16
C VAL A 114 9.62 -15.87 11.84
N PRO A 115 9.61 -16.76 12.85
CA PRO A 115 9.43 -18.20 12.65
C PRO A 115 8.15 -18.50 11.81
N GLY A 116 8.29 -19.28 10.74
CA GLY A 116 7.18 -19.62 9.83
C GLY A 116 6.89 -18.57 8.74
N CYS A 117 7.60 -17.44 8.71
CA CYS A 117 7.46 -16.39 7.70
C CYS A 117 8.71 -16.18 6.85
N GLY A 118 9.70 -17.07 6.96
CA GLY A 118 10.97 -16.98 6.25
C GLY A 118 10.86 -17.08 4.72
N PRO A 119 12.00 -16.90 4.02
CA PRO A 119 12.06 -16.93 2.56
C PRO A 119 11.43 -18.20 1.98
N GLY A 120 10.61 -18.05 0.93
CA GLY A 120 9.94 -19.15 0.24
C GLY A 120 8.63 -19.65 0.87
N THR A 121 8.23 -19.11 2.01
CA THR A 121 6.90 -19.36 2.59
C THR A 121 5.80 -18.71 1.76
N SER A 122 4.55 -19.16 1.93
CA SER A 122 3.38 -18.54 1.28
C SER A 122 3.27 -17.05 1.60
N THR A 123 3.50 -16.67 2.85
CA THR A 123 3.49 -15.27 3.31
C THR A 123 4.58 -14.44 2.63
N ASP A 124 5.80 -14.94 2.54
CA ASP A 124 6.91 -14.25 1.89
C ASP A 124 6.65 -14.09 0.38
N ARG A 125 6.16 -15.14 -0.30
CA ARG A 125 5.80 -15.08 -1.72
C ARG A 125 4.72 -14.04 -1.98
N THR A 126 3.67 -14.01 -1.17
CA THR A 126 2.58 -13.03 -1.28
C THR A 126 3.12 -11.61 -1.15
N ARG A 127 3.90 -11.32 -0.10
CA ARG A 127 4.48 -9.99 0.13
C ARG A 127 5.39 -9.57 -1.01
N THR A 128 6.29 -10.46 -1.44
CA THR A 128 7.24 -10.18 -2.52
C THR A 128 6.52 -9.92 -3.84
N SER A 129 5.51 -10.73 -4.17
CA SER A 129 4.72 -10.59 -5.38
C SER A 129 3.96 -9.26 -5.43
N VAL A 130 3.29 -8.90 -4.34
CA VAL A 130 2.53 -7.65 -4.24
C VAL A 130 3.45 -6.43 -4.34
N VAL A 131 4.60 -6.44 -3.65
CA VAL A 131 5.57 -5.33 -3.72
C VAL A 131 6.15 -5.19 -5.12
N ALA A 132 6.46 -6.29 -5.81
CA ALA A 132 6.93 -6.24 -7.19
C ALA A 132 5.88 -5.60 -8.12
N GLY A 133 4.60 -5.91 -7.92
CA GLY A 133 3.51 -5.26 -8.64
C GLY A 133 3.40 -3.76 -8.37
N LEU A 134 3.53 -3.31 -7.11
CA LEU A 134 3.56 -1.88 -6.77
C LEU A 134 4.73 -1.15 -7.45
N ARG A 135 5.91 -1.78 -7.48
CA ARG A 135 7.10 -1.25 -8.18
C ARG A 135 6.90 -1.13 -9.69
N LYS A 136 6.24 -2.14 -10.31
CA LYS A 136 5.86 -2.05 -11.72
C LYS A 136 4.95 -0.86 -11.97
N LYS A 137 3.89 -0.71 -11.18
CA LYS A 137 2.95 0.41 -11.32
C LYS A 137 3.63 1.78 -11.13
N LEU A 138 4.59 1.86 -10.21
CA LEU A 138 5.40 3.06 -10.03
C LEU A 138 6.26 3.36 -11.27
N ARG A 139 6.88 2.34 -11.89
CA ARG A 139 7.62 2.48 -13.14
C ARG A 139 6.74 2.99 -14.27
N ASP A 140 5.56 2.40 -14.44
CA ASP A 140 4.59 2.82 -15.46
C ASP A 140 4.19 4.29 -15.26
N SER A 141 4.02 4.72 -14.00
CA SER A 141 3.77 6.13 -13.66
C SER A 141 4.95 7.04 -14.02
N MET A 142 6.20 6.63 -13.76
CA MET A 142 7.41 7.35 -14.17
C MET A 142 7.47 7.55 -15.70
N GLU A 143 7.23 6.49 -16.45
CA GLU A 143 7.22 6.54 -17.91
C GLU A 143 6.15 7.47 -18.43
N SER A 144 4.95 7.46 -17.83
CA SER A 144 3.85 8.36 -18.18
C SER A 144 4.18 9.84 -17.96
N PHE A 145 4.83 10.18 -16.84
CA PHE A 145 5.27 11.56 -16.58
C PHE A 145 6.41 11.99 -17.49
N SER A 146 7.33 11.10 -17.83
CA SER A 146 8.41 11.36 -18.79
C SER A 146 7.87 11.61 -20.20
N ALA A 147 6.90 10.82 -20.62
CA ALA A 147 6.20 11.01 -21.90
C ALA A 147 5.41 12.33 -21.92
N LEU A 148 4.76 12.69 -20.82
CA LEU A 148 4.07 13.98 -20.70
C LEU A 148 5.04 15.15 -20.85
N ARG A 149 6.22 15.10 -20.21
CA ARG A 149 7.27 16.12 -20.33
C ARG A 149 7.71 16.31 -21.78
N ALA A 150 8.05 15.21 -22.47
CA ALA A 150 8.46 15.25 -23.88
C ALA A 150 7.34 15.83 -24.78
N ARG A 151 6.10 15.48 -24.51
CA ARG A 151 4.95 16.02 -25.25
C ARG A 151 4.76 17.52 -25.04
N VAL A 152 4.81 18.00 -23.80
CA VAL A 152 4.66 19.42 -23.45
C VAL A 152 5.71 20.25 -24.18
N SER A 153 6.98 19.83 -24.18
CA SER A 153 8.06 20.51 -24.87
C SER A 153 7.85 20.56 -26.39
N SER A 154 7.51 19.41 -27.00
CA SER A 154 7.24 19.33 -28.44
C SER A 154 6.06 20.22 -28.86
N GLU A 155 4.95 20.18 -28.13
CA GLU A 155 3.74 20.94 -28.46
C GLU A 155 3.90 22.46 -28.22
N TYR A 156 4.74 22.84 -27.24
CA TYR A 156 5.13 24.22 -27.07
C TYR A 156 5.92 24.72 -28.28
N ARG A 157 6.90 23.95 -28.75
CA ARG A 157 7.69 24.25 -29.95
C ARG A 157 6.80 24.46 -31.17
N ASP A 158 5.82 23.56 -31.41
CA ASP A 158 4.84 23.70 -32.48
C ASP A 158 3.98 24.96 -32.33
N THR A 159 3.64 25.31 -31.10
CA THR A 159 2.87 26.54 -30.85
C THR A 159 3.68 27.79 -31.15
N VAL A 160 4.96 27.83 -30.74
CA VAL A 160 5.89 28.92 -31.07
C VAL A 160 6.01 29.07 -32.60
N ALA A 161 6.19 27.97 -33.34
CA ALA A 161 6.27 27.99 -34.79
C ALA A 161 5.02 28.60 -35.45
N ARG A 162 3.83 28.17 -34.99
CA ARG A 162 2.56 28.73 -35.49
C ARG A 162 2.41 30.23 -35.21
N ARG A 163 2.79 30.67 -33.99
CA ARG A 163 2.71 32.08 -33.60
C ARG A 163 3.72 32.93 -34.35
N TYR A 164 4.93 32.41 -34.56
CA TYR A 164 5.93 33.05 -35.41
C TYR A 164 5.37 33.29 -36.84
N PHE A 165 4.81 32.24 -37.46
CA PHE A 165 4.18 32.35 -38.79
C PHE A 165 3.05 33.37 -38.80
N THR A 166 2.18 33.41 -37.80
CA THR A 166 1.08 34.35 -37.70
C THR A 166 1.58 35.81 -37.70
N VAL A 167 2.73 36.09 -37.09
CA VAL A 167 3.28 37.45 -36.97
C VAL A 167 4.14 37.83 -38.17
N THR A 168 4.96 36.91 -38.66
CA THR A 168 5.95 37.23 -39.71
C THR A 168 5.51 36.86 -41.14
N GLY A 169 4.50 35.98 -41.27
CA GLY A 169 4.12 35.40 -42.54
C GLY A 169 5.10 34.37 -43.12
N ALA A 170 6.17 34.06 -42.40
CA ALA A 170 7.20 33.12 -42.80
C ALA A 170 7.36 31.97 -41.78
N GLN A 171 7.76 30.79 -42.21
CA GLN A 171 8.13 29.69 -41.31
C GLN A 171 9.48 29.96 -40.65
N PRO A 172 9.64 29.71 -39.35
CA PRO A 172 10.95 29.82 -38.71
C PRO A 172 11.86 28.66 -39.19
N ASP A 173 13.16 28.94 -39.32
CA ASP A 173 14.14 27.88 -39.44
C ASP A 173 14.35 27.18 -38.08
N GLU A 174 14.95 25.99 -38.11
CA GLU A 174 15.15 25.15 -36.93
C GLU A 174 15.93 25.89 -35.83
N ALA A 175 17.03 26.60 -36.18
CA ALA A 175 17.85 27.35 -35.24
C ALA A 175 17.11 28.52 -34.58
N THR A 176 16.29 29.23 -35.36
CA THR A 176 15.41 30.28 -34.85
C THR A 176 14.36 29.71 -33.91
N LEU A 177 13.75 28.59 -34.30
CA LEU A 177 12.73 27.92 -33.48
C LEU A 177 13.28 27.41 -32.14
N ASP A 178 14.48 26.81 -32.15
CA ASP A 178 15.16 26.36 -30.93
C ASP A 178 15.48 27.57 -30.03
N THR A 179 16.05 28.63 -30.59
CA THR A 179 16.34 29.85 -29.82
C THR A 179 15.07 30.45 -29.20
N LEU A 180 13.96 30.52 -29.96
CA LEU A 180 12.69 31.05 -29.48
C LEU A 180 12.05 30.18 -28.38
N ALA A 181 12.17 28.87 -28.51
CA ALA A 181 11.59 27.92 -27.56
C ALA A 181 12.43 27.83 -26.26
N GLU A 182 13.78 27.88 -26.36
CA GLU A 182 14.65 27.71 -25.20
C GLU A 182 14.88 28.99 -24.41
N THR A 183 15.08 30.14 -25.09
CA THR A 183 15.50 31.39 -24.41
C THR A 183 14.33 32.26 -23.99
N GLY A 184 13.11 32.05 -24.52
CA GLY A 184 11.97 32.94 -24.34
C GLY A 184 12.16 34.30 -25.00
N GLU A 185 13.26 34.51 -25.74
CA GLU A 185 13.55 35.76 -26.46
C GLU A 185 12.63 36.00 -27.68
N GLY A 186 11.67 35.10 -27.87
CA GLY A 186 10.60 35.30 -28.83
C GLY A 186 9.93 36.66 -28.77
N GLU A 187 9.88 37.23 -27.57
CA GLU A 187 9.40 38.61 -27.38
C GLU A 187 10.24 39.64 -28.13
N ARG A 188 11.57 39.62 -27.96
CA ARG A 188 12.47 40.56 -28.64
C ARG A 188 12.47 40.41 -30.15
N PHE A 189 12.38 39.16 -30.62
CA PHE A 189 12.30 38.88 -32.05
C PHE A 189 10.96 39.36 -32.64
N LEU A 190 9.83 39.05 -31.97
CA LEU A 190 8.52 39.51 -32.38
C LEU A 190 8.41 41.02 -32.28
N GLN A 191 8.96 41.67 -31.26
CA GLN A 191 8.99 43.14 -31.18
C GLN A 191 9.77 43.75 -32.36
N ARG A 192 10.85 43.15 -32.83
CA ARG A 192 11.60 43.59 -34.00
C ARG A 192 10.80 43.40 -35.28
N ALA A 193 10.16 42.23 -35.47
CA ALA A 193 9.32 41.96 -36.61
C ALA A 193 8.11 42.93 -36.71
N ILE A 194 7.56 43.34 -35.54
CA ILE A 194 6.46 44.33 -35.46
C ILE A 194 6.97 45.72 -35.84
N ALA A 195 8.17 46.09 -35.39
CA ALA A 195 8.74 47.40 -35.71
C ALA A 195 9.01 47.55 -37.20
N GLU A 196 9.29 46.47 -37.92
CA GLU A 196 9.52 46.44 -39.36
C GLU A 196 8.23 46.45 -40.20
N GLN A 197 7.12 45.92 -39.69
CA GLN A 197 5.85 45.80 -40.46
C GLN A 197 4.81 46.89 -40.22
N GLY A 198 4.95 47.75 -39.22
CA GLY A 198 4.21 49.01 -39.04
C GLY A 198 2.69 48.97 -38.84
N GLN A 199 2.00 47.80 -38.91
CA GLN A 199 0.58 47.68 -38.73
C GLN A 199 0.20 46.62 -37.66
N GLY A 200 -0.82 46.91 -36.82
CA GLY A 200 -1.39 45.93 -35.90
C GLY A 200 -0.74 45.87 -34.50
N ARG A 201 -0.14 46.97 -34.02
CA ARG A 201 0.64 47.02 -32.77
C ARG A 201 -0.09 46.44 -31.53
N GLY A 202 -1.41 46.63 -31.41
CA GLY A 202 -2.17 46.14 -30.25
C GLY A 202 -2.40 44.63 -30.27
N GLU A 203 -2.70 44.09 -31.44
CA GLU A 203 -2.97 42.65 -31.59
C GLU A 203 -1.70 41.80 -31.40
N VAL A 204 -0.60 42.31 -31.94
CA VAL A 204 0.71 41.63 -31.78
C VAL A 204 1.23 41.68 -30.35
N MET A 205 1.00 42.78 -29.60
CA MET A 205 1.33 42.82 -28.18
C MET A 205 0.57 41.79 -27.37
N GLY A 206 -0.68 41.48 -27.74
CA GLY A 206 -1.45 40.39 -27.14
C GLY A 206 -0.82 39.02 -27.39
N VAL A 207 -0.38 38.75 -28.62
CA VAL A 207 0.31 37.50 -29.00
C VAL A 207 1.66 37.37 -28.25
N VAL A 208 2.43 38.46 -28.14
CA VAL A 208 3.69 38.45 -27.37
C VAL A 208 3.46 38.15 -25.92
N ALA A 209 2.47 38.78 -25.29
CA ALA A 209 2.13 38.51 -23.89
C ALA A 209 1.66 37.04 -23.67
N GLU A 210 0.89 36.49 -24.61
CA GLU A 210 0.49 35.08 -24.57
C GLU A 210 1.68 34.14 -24.67
N ILE A 211 2.60 34.36 -25.62
CA ILE A 211 3.81 33.50 -25.79
C ILE A 211 4.68 33.57 -24.55
N GLN A 212 4.87 34.73 -23.95
CA GLN A 212 5.67 34.92 -22.75
C GLN A 212 5.09 34.14 -21.56
N GLU A 213 3.77 34.22 -21.34
CA GLU A 213 3.11 33.43 -20.29
C GLU A 213 3.20 31.92 -20.56
N ARG A 214 3.09 31.49 -21.83
CA ARG A 214 3.29 30.07 -22.19
C ARG A 214 4.70 29.61 -21.96
N HIS A 215 5.71 30.40 -22.34
CA HIS A 215 7.10 30.06 -22.08
C HIS A 215 7.32 29.84 -20.58
N GLY A 216 6.87 30.80 -19.76
CA GLY A 216 6.95 30.67 -18.31
C GLY A 216 6.22 29.40 -17.79
N ALA A 217 5.02 29.11 -18.31
CA ALA A 217 4.25 27.94 -17.91
C ALA A 217 4.99 26.63 -18.24
N VAL A 218 5.53 26.51 -19.45
CA VAL A 218 6.28 25.32 -19.88
C VAL A 218 7.57 25.17 -19.10
N ALA A 219 8.34 26.24 -18.90
CA ALA A 219 9.60 26.22 -18.14
C ALA A 219 9.38 25.78 -16.67
N ASP A 220 8.33 26.27 -16.01
CA ASP A 220 8.02 25.87 -14.64
C ASP A 220 7.53 24.42 -14.56
N LEU A 221 6.68 24.00 -15.50
CA LEU A 221 6.22 22.62 -15.57
C LEU A 221 7.37 21.65 -15.86
N GLU A 222 8.26 21.98 -16.79
CA GLU A 222 9.45 21.17 -17.09
C GLU A 222 10.36 21.02 -15.87
N ARG A 223 10.58 22.11 -15.13
CA ARG A 223 11.36 22.09 -13.88
C ARG A 223 10.72 21.16 -12.86
N SER A 224 9.42 21.26 -12.67
CA SER A 224 8.67 20.42 -11.72
C SER A 224 8.67 18.95 -12.13
N LEU A 225 8.50 18.65 -13.44
CA LEU A 225 8.57 17.29 -13.96
C LEU A 225 10.00 16.71 -13.88
N LEU A 226 11.03 17.55 -14.00
CA LEU A 226 12.42 17.15 -13.78
C LEU A 226 12.69 16.81 -12.29
N GLU A 227 12.18 17.63 -11.35
CA GLU A 227 12.24 17.31 -9.92
C GLU A 227 11.50 15.98 -9.61
N LEU A 228 10.33 15.80 -10.19
CA LEU A 228 9.57 14.55 -10.06
C LEU A 228 10.37 13.36 -10.60
N HIS A 229 11.01 13.52 -11.77
CA HIS A 229 11.87 12.49 -12.36
C HIS A 229 13.05 12.16 -11.44
N GLN A 230 13.65 13.13 -10.78
CA GLN A 230 14.71 12.90 -9.79
C GLN A 230 14.21 12.09 -8.60
N VAL A 231 13.02 12.39 -8.07
CA VAL A 231 12.40 11.58 -7.00
C VAL A 231 12.20 10.14 -7.45
N PHE A 232 11.78 9.93 -8.69
CA PHE A 232 11.64 8.59 -9.26
C PHE A 232 12.99 7.87 -9.46
N ASN A 233 14.02 8.58 -9.92
CA ASN A 233 15.36 8.01 -10.05
C ASN A 233 15.92 7.57 -8.70
N ASP A 234 15.69 8.32 -7.64
CA ASP A 234 16.05 7.93 -6.28
C ASP A 234 15.35 6.63 -5.84
N MET A 235 14.20 6.31 -6.43
CA MET A 235 13.47 5.07 -6.23
C MET A 235 13.88 3.95 -7.20
N ALA A 236 14.71 4.22 -8.20
CA ALA A 236 15.08 3.24 -9.23
C ALA A 236 15.73 1.99 -8.63
N VAL A 237 16.53 2.15 -7.58
CA VAL A 237 17.12 1.02 -6.82
C VAL A 237 16.03 0.13 -6.20
N LEU A 238 14.95 0.74 -5.70
CA LEU A 238 13.80 0.01 -5.14
C LEU A 238 13.00 -0.70 -6.24
N VAL A 239 13.02 -0.17 -7.46
CA VAL A 239 12.26 -0.68 -8.62
C VAL A 239 13.04 -1.75 -9.38
N ALA A 240 14.38 -1.66 -9.44
CA ALA A 240 15.22 -2.56 -10.24
C ALA A 240 15.34 -3.98 -9.69
N ALA A 241 14.96 -4.22 -8.44
CA ALA A 241 15.34 -5.43 -7.71
C ALA A 241 14.57 -6.72 -8.08
N GLN A 242 13.57 -6.70 -8.98
CA GLN A 242 12.87 -7.95 -9.36
C GLN A 242 12.28 -7.91 -10.77
N GLY A 243 12.73 -8.92 -11.58
CA GLY A 243 12.28 -9.11 -12.95
C GLY A 243 10.87 -9.67 -13.11
N GLU A 244 10.26 -9.27 -14.14
CA GLU A 244 9.47 -9.91 -15.18
C GLU A 244 8.15 -10.68 -14.92
N GLN A 245 7.63 -10.90 -13.72
CA GLN A 245 6.48 -11.82 -13.58
C GLN A 245 5.22 -11.29 -12.87
N LEU A 246 4.79 -10.04 -13.05
CA LEU A 246 3.53 -9.61 -12.42
C LEU A 246 2.76 -8.57 -13.23
N ASP A 247 1.92 -9.04 -14.14
CA ASP A 247 1.05 -8.16 -14.94
C ASP A 247 -0.25 -7.70 -14.23
N ASP A 248 -0.64 -8.34 -13.13
CA ASP A 248 -1.93 -8.06 -12.48
C ASP A 248 -1.81 -7.91 -10.96
N ILE A 249 -1.52 -6.70 -10.50
CA ILE A 249 -1.49 -6.36 -9.06
C ILE A 249 -2.86 -6.52 -8.41
N GLU A 250 -3.92 -6.08 -9.10
CA GLU A 250 -5.29 -6.10 -8.61
C GLU A 250 -5.74 -7.54 -8.34
N GLY A 251 -5.48 -8.43 -9.30
CA GLY A 251 -5.78 -9.85 -9.16
C GLY A 251 -4.91 -10.56 -8.11
N HIS A 252 -3.63 -10.17 -7.96
CA HIS A 252 -2.76 -10.75 -6.93
C HIS A 252 -3.15 -10.28 -5.53
N VAL A 253 -3.44 -9.00 -5.33
CA VAL A 253 -3.91 -8.46 -4.05
C VAL A 253 -5.29 -9.02 -3.70
N GLY A 254 -6.22 -9.08 -4.66
CA GLY A 254 -7.55 -9.66 -4.47
C GLY A 254 -7.51 -11.14 -4.08
N ARG A 255 -6.71 -11.93 -4.80
CA ARG A 255 -6.50 -13.35 -4.48
C ARG A 255 -5.85 -13.55 -3.11
N ALA A 256 -4.78 -12.81 -2.81
CA ALA A 256 -4.10 -12.88 -1.52
C ALA A 256 -5.03 -12.49 -0.36
N ARG A 257 -5.81 -11.42 -0.51
CA ARG A 257 -6.79 -10.99 0.49
C ARG A 257 -7.89 -12.05 0.70
N SER A 258 -8.42 -12.66 -0.38
CA SER A 258 -9.42 -13.73 -0.26
C SER A 258 -8.88 -14.99 0.40
N PHE A 259 -7.57 -15.29 0.28
CA PHE A 259 -6.91 -16.38 0.99
C PHE A 259 -6.78 -16.07 2.49
N VAL A 260 -6.43 -14.84 2.84
CA VAL A 260 -6.33 -14.39 4.23
C VAL A 260 -7.70 -14.38 4.90
N ASP A 261 -8.73 -13.86 4.23
CA ASP A 261 -10.11 -13.84 4.75
C ASP A 261 -10.65 -15.24 4.97
N ARG A 262 -10.45 -16.17 4.03
CA ARG A 262 -10.79 -17.59 4.20
C ARG A 262 -9.99 -18.26 5.30
N GLY A 263 -8.69 -17.98 5.41
CA GLY A 263 -7.86 -18.48 6.50
C GLY A 263 -8.33 -17.98 7.87
N ARG A 264 -8.74 -16.72 7.96
CA ARG A 264 -9.30 -16.12 9.18
C ARG A 264 -10.64 -16.74 9.57
N GLU A 265 -11.52 -16.98 8.61
CA GLU A 265 -12.80 -17.65 8.82
C GLU A 265 -12.61 -19.10 9.30
N GLN A 266 -11.73 -19.86 8.66
CA GLN A 266 -11.37 -21.22 9.08
C GLN A 266 -10.76 -21.26 10.48
N LEU A 267 -9.90 -20.30 10.84
CA LEU A 267 -9.33 -20.18 12.18
C LEU A 267 -10.39 -19.80 13.22
N GLN A 268 -11.37 -18.96 12.88
CA GLN A 268 -12.49 -18.64 13.77
C GLN A 268 -13.39 -19.88 13.99
N VAL A 269 -13.67 -20.64 12.95
CA VAL A 269 -14.42 -21.92 13.05
C VAL A 269 -13.66 -22.94 13.88
N ALA A 270 -12.35 -23.11 13.66
CA ALA A 270 -11.50 -23.99 14.45
C ALA A 270 -11.47 -23.58 15.93
N ARG A 271 -11.37 -22.26 16.23
CA ARG A 271 -11.42 -21.73 17.60
C ARG A 271 -12.78 -21.95 18.28
N LYS A 272 -13.88 -21.87 17.51
CA LYS A 272 -15.23 -22.14 17.99
C LYS A 272 -15.41 -23.61 18.34
N HIS A 273 -14.90 -24.54 17.53
CA HIS A 273 -14.88 -25.97 17.78
C HIS A 273 -14.00 -26.34 18.99
N GLN A 274 -12.85 -25.71 19.16
CA GLN A 274 -11.97 -25.94 20.31
C GLN A 274 -12.62 -25.50 21.63
N LYS A 275 -13.38 -24.39 21.62
CA LYS A 275 -14.14 -23.93 22.80
C LYS A 275 -15.29 -24.85 23.14
N SER A 276 -15.95 -25.48 22.14
CA SER A 276 -17.01 -26.44 22.32
C SER A 276 -16.52 -27.77 22.90
N SER A 277 -15.34 -28.25 22.48
CA SER A 277 -14.78 -29.52 22.98
C SER A 277 -14.41 -29.48 24.47
N ARG A 278 -14.07 -28.31 25.02
CA ARG A 278 -13.84 -28.15 26.47
C ARG A 278 -15.13 -28.30 27.27
N LYS A 279 -16.25 -27.72 26.79
CA LYS A 279 -17.56 -27.87 27.43
C LYS A 279 -18.04 -29.32 27.44
N TRP A 280 -17.82 -30.04 26.37
CA TRP A 280 -18.14 -31.47 26.26
C TRP A 280 -17.35 -32.34 27.26
N LYS A 281 -16.06 -32.03 27.48
CA LYS A 281 -15.25 -32.73 28.50
C LYS A 281 -15.79 -32.50 29.92
N PHE A 282 -16.20 -31.27 30.25
CA PHE A 282 -16.80 -30.99 31.56
C PHE A 282 -18.17 -31.68 31.75
N ILE A 283 -19.00 -31.77 30.70
CA ILE A 283 -20.25 -32.51 30.71
C ILE A 283 -20.01 -33.99 30.93
N ALA A 284 -19.04 -34.61 30.23
CA ALA A 284 -18.67 -36.01 30.39
C ALA A 284 -18.17 -36.32 31.83
N ILE A 285 -17.35 -35.48 32.42
CA ILE A 285 -16.88 -35.59 33.79
C ILE A 285 -18.04 -35.47 34.80
N GLY A 286 -18.99 -34.55 34.55
CA GLY A 286 -20.21 -34.39 35.36
C GLY A 286 -21.07 -35.62 35.36
N ILE A 287 -21.32 -36.22 34.18
CA ILE A 287 -22.10 -37.48 34.03
C ILE A 287 -21.39 -38.63 34.78
N LEU A 288 -20.07 -38.75 34.65
CA LEU A 288 -19.29 -39.78 35.35
C LEU A 288 -19.38 -39.68 36.87
N LEU A 289 -19.33 -38.44 37.39
CA LEU A 289 -19.53 -38.19 38.83
C LEU A 289 -20.95 -38.58 39.32
N VAL A 290 -21.96 -38.28 38.55
CA VAL A 290 -23.37 -38.66 38.88
C VAL A 290 -23.49 -40.18 38.91
N ILE A 291 -22.92 -40.92 37.94
CA ILE A 291 -22.93 -42.38 37.92
C ILE A 291 -22.23 -42.96 39.18
N ILE A 292 -21.06 -42.40 39.56
CA ILE A 292 -20.36 -42.81 40.79
C ILE A 292 -21.26 -42.60 42.01
N LEU A 293 -21.90 -41.46 42.16
CA LEU A 293 -22.80 -41.16 43.27
C LEU A 293 -23.99 -42.12 43.33
N VAL A 294 -24.60 -42.43 42.19
CA VAL A 294 -25.73 -43.40 42.13
C VAL A 294 -25.32 -44.81 42.58
N ILE A 295 -24.09 -45.22 42.31
CA ILE A 295 -23.57 -46.52 42.74
C ILE A 295 -23.12 -46.49 44.22
N VAL A 296 -22.42 -45.47 44.66
CA VAL A 296 -21.83 -45.40 46.03
C VAL A 296 -22.90 -45.15 47.09
N ILE A 297 -23.91 -44.30 46.84
CA ILE A 297 -24.93 -44.02 47.86
C ILE A 297 -25.72 -45.25 48.29
N PRO A 298 -26.24 -46.13 47.46
CA PRO A 298 -26.96 -47.33 47.91
C PRO A 298 -26.04 -48.33 48.60
N ILE A 299 -24.74 -48.42 48.20
CA ILE A 299 -23.80 -49.31 48.87
C ILE A 299 -23.52 -48.82 50.32
N VAL A 300 -23.29 -47.51 50.51
CA VAL A 300 -23.09 -46.92 51.83
C VAL A 300 -24.33 -47.04 52.69
N LEU A 301 -25.53 -46.80 52.16
CA LEU A 301 -26.78 -46.96 52.88
C LEU A 301 -27.07 -48.40 53.25
N LYS A 302 -26.70 -49.37 52.45
CA LYS A 302 -26.85 -50.80 52.73
C LYS A 302 -25.86 -51.22 53.83
N ASN A 303 -24.64 -50.69 53.82
CA ASN A 303 -23.62 -51.00 54.82
C ASN A 303 -23.93 -50.38 56.19
N THR A 304 -24.49 -49.19 56.26
CA THR A 304 -24.97 -48.55 57.50
C THR A 304 -26.18 -49.27 58.09
N LYS A 305 -27.07 -49.84 57.29
CA LYS A 305 -28.22 -50.66 57.78
C LYS A 305 -27.76 -51.99 58.33
N ASN A 306 -26.71 -52.60 57.82
CA ASN A 306 -26.13 -53.87 58.38
C ASN A 306 -25.38 -53.65 59.72
N SER A 307 -24.88 -52.45 59.98
CA SER A 307 -24.19 -52.14 61.25
C SER A 307 -25.13 -51.92 62.42
N SER A 308 -26.43 -51.65 62.22
CA SER A 308 -27.41 -51.39 63.27
C SER A 308 -28.19 -52.63 63.70
N SER A 309 -27.96 -53.81 63.13
CA SER A 309 -28.69 -55.06 63.47
C SER A 309 -27.90 -56.03 64.37
N SER A 310 -26.73 -55.63 64.89
CA SER A 310 -25.85 -56.56 65.62
C SER A 310 -25.71 -56.28 67.13
N ASN A 311 -26.54 -55.44 67.70
CA ASN A 311 -26.49 -55.17 69.15
C ASN A 311 -27.85 -55.36 69.84
N ASN A 312 -28.38 -56.59 69.88
CA ASN A 312 -29.44 -56.93 70.86
C ASN A 312 -29.52 -58.45 71.09
N SER A 313 -28.58 -59.01 71.77
CA SER A 313 -28.77 -60.30 72.48
C SER A 313 -27.63 -60.52 73.43
N ASN A 314 -27.77 -60.07 74.68
CA ASN A 314 -27.20 -60.70 75.86
C ASN A 314 -27.76 -60.04 77.14
N GLN A 315 -28.81 -60.65 77.68
CA GLN A 315 -29.16 -60.48 79.08
C GLN A 315 -29.09 -61.87 79.71
N PRO A 316 -28.29 -62.08 80.73
CA PRO A 316 -28.39 -63.32 81.49
C PRO A 316 -29.42 -63.15 82.61
N GLN A 317 -30.19 -64.23 82.81
CA GLN A 317 -30.95 -64.45 84.01
C GLN A 317 -30.05 -64.84 85.20
N GLN A 318 -30.17 -64.21 86.29
CA GLN A 318 -30.54 -64.59 87.62
C GLN A 318 -30.73 -63.34 88.47
#